data_baffbc888742ed8ab9f82a4bc91d4015
#
_entry.id   baffbc888742ed8ab9f82a4bc91d4015
#
_cell.length_a   1.000
_cell.length_b   1.000
_cell.length_c   1.000
_cell.angle_alpha   90.00
_cell.angle_beta   90.00
_cell.angle_gamma   90.00
#
_symmetry.space_group_name_H-M   'P 1'
#
loop_
_entity.id
_entity.type
_entity.pdbx_description
1 polymer ?
#
loop_
_entity_poly.entity_id
_entity_poly.type
_entity_poly.pdbx_seq_one_letter_code
_entity_poly.pdbx_strand_id
1 'polypeptide(L)'
;MKPPILIICYIAVVTLPLALSWLVGGPPRAFHQELASGLGILAFAMILMEFVLSGRFKTISNDIGMDVTMRFHQMMARIALGFAVLHPFLYLSTPSGGQRPWDTTRQLTITTDISDLSTGIAAYLLLPSLVLLAIGRTKLDFKYETWRLIHGVGALLIAVLLLHHTVYAGRYGSQPVMTAVWLAMTGLSVGSLCYVYLVVPLLDKARAWHVTSVVRVASKQWEVTVAPDGHSGLIYDAGQFVWLNVGNSTFSLRENPFSISSAPAAGPEISFMIKEYGDFTQNIGQIKLGTVAYLDGPYGSLSVERRTEPGVALIAGGVGLAPLLGILRQMRLTGDPRKVKLIYGNRSVDQIAYRDELGLEDVTYVLSEQPEAWQGETGFIDGPLLDRTFSREEFTEWVFVLCGPPLMMDVVEDHLIMRDTPSHRLLSERFSYD
;
A
#
# COMPACT_ATOMS: atom_id res chain seq x y z
N MET A 1 7.28 6.58 10.55
CA MET A 1 8.05 5.61 11.41
C MET A 1 9.11 4.95 10.56
N LYS A 2 10.37 4.81 11.03
CA LYS A 2 11.44 4.19 10.22
C LYS A 2 11.18 2.68 10.03
N PRO A 3 11.50 2.07 8.86
CA PRO A 3 11.25 0.65 8.59
C PRO A 3 11.72 -0.33 9.66
N PRO A 4 12.95 -0.20 10.24
CA PRO A 4 13.39 -1.12 11.30
C PRO A 4 12.51 -1.06 12.55
N ILE A 5 12.00 0.12 12.89
CA ILE A 5 11.12 0.29 14.06
C ILE A 5 9.79 -0.42 13.84
N LEU A 6 9.22 -0.34 12.62
CA LEU A 6 7.99 -1.06 12.28
C LEU A 6 8.17 -2.57 12.46
N ILE A 7 9.27 -3.12 11.92
CA ILE A 7 9.58 -4.56 12.03
C ILE A 7 9.72 -4.97 13.50
N ILE A 8 10.46 -4.22 14.30
CA ILE A 8 10.66 -4.51 15.74
C ILE A 8 9.32 -4.46 16.48
N CYS A 9 8.50 -3.42 16.27
CA CYS A 9 7.18 -3.29 16.86
C CYS A 9 6.26 -4.44 16.42
N TYR A 10 6.26 -4.80 15.14
CA TYR A 10 5.47 -5.90 14.62
C TYR A 10 5.85 -7.23 15.30
N ILE A 11 7.15 -7.56 15.33
CA ILE A 11 7.64 -8.78 15.97
C ILE A 11 7.27 -8.78 17.46
N ALA A 12 7.48 -7.66 18.17
CA ALA A 12 7.18 -7.57 19.60
C ALA A 12 5.69 -7.82 19.89
N VAL A 13 4.79 -7.20 19.11
CA VAL A 13 3.33 -7.35 19.28
C VAL A 13 2.87 -8.75 18.92
N VAL A 14 3.33 -9.32 17.80
CA VAL A 14 2.93 -10.65 17.34
C VAL A 14 3.44 -11.76 18.26
N THR A 15 4.64 -11.61 18.84
CA THR A 15 5.21 -12.61 19.76
C THR A 15 4.75 -12.44 21.20
N LEU A 16 4.15 -11.31 21.58
CA LEU A 16 3.66 -11.05 22.93
C LEU A 16 2.69 -12.13 23.44
N PRO A 17 1.64 -12.55 22.71
CA PRO A 17 0.75 -13.63 23.18
C PRO A 17 1.48 -14.96 23.38
N LEU A 18 2.46 -15.26 22.53
CA LEU A 18 3.28 -16.46 22.68
C LEU A 18 4.12 -16.42 23.96
N ALA A 19 4.80 -15.29 24.24
CA ALA A 19 5.56 -15.10 25.46
C ALA A 19 4.68 -15.20 26.72
N LEU A 20 3.50 -14.57 26.68
CA LEU A 20 2.54 -14.63 27.79
C LEU A 20 1.98 -16.03 27.99
N SER A 21 1.76 -16.81 26.93
CA SER A 21 1.29 -18.19 27.05
C SER A 21 2.25 -19.08 27.84
N TRP A 22 3.55 -18.80 27.77
CA TRP A 22 4.59 -19.48 28.56
C TRP A 22 4.51 -19.11 30.05
N LEU A 23 4.15 -17.88 30.36
CA LEU A 23 4.07 -17.41 31.77
C LEU A 23 2.78 -17.91 32.46
N VAL A 24 1.68 -18.04 31.73
CA VAL A 24 0.37 -18.44 32.29
C VAL A 24 0.05 -19.92 32.06
N GLY A 25 0.83 -20.58 31.22
CA GLY A 25 0.64 -21.99 30.87
C GLY A 25 1.01 -22.94 32.00
N GLY A 26 0.29 -24.07 32.10
CA GLY A 26 0.66 -25.19 32.97
C GLY A 26 1.90 -25.93 32.44
N PRO A 27 2.19 -27.15 32.98
CA PRO A 27 3.34 -27.93 32.57
C PRO A 27 3.35 -28.17 31.05
N PRO A 28 4.54 -28.11 30.40
CA PRO A 28 4.64 -28.24 28.94
C PRO A 28 4.20 -29.65 28.49
N ARG A 29 3.56 -29.71 27.33
CA ARG A 29 3.20 -30.94 26.64
C ARG A 29 4.36 -31.44 25.76
N ALA A 30 4.12 -32.47 24.97
CA ALA A 30 5.06 -32.90 23.95
C ALA A 30 5.38 -31.75 22.96
N PHE A 31 6.64 -31.65 22.50
CA PHE A 31 7.13 -30.55 21.67
C PHE A 31 6.23 -30.22 20.47
N HIS A 32 5.76 -31.26 19.75
CA HIS A 32 4.91 -31.05 18.57
C HIS A 32 3.56 -30.41 18.92
N GLN A 33 3.00 -30.67 20.12
CA GLN A 33 1.75 -30.06 20.57
C GLN A 33 1.96 -28.59 20.99
N GLU A 34 3.10 -28.29 21.64
CA GLU A 34 3.44 -26.91 21.96
C GLU A 34 3.77 -26.10 20.71
N LEU A 35 4.45 -26.71 19.73
CA LEU A 35 4.68 -26.11 18.43
C LEU A 35 3.36 -25.81 17.70
N ALA A 36 2.42 -26.77 17.71
CA ALA A 36 1.09 -26.55 17.14
C ALA A 36 0.36 -25.35 17.77
N SER A 37 0.34 -25.30 19.11
CA SER A 37 -0.25 -24.17 19.85
C SER A 37 0.45 -22.86 19.54
N GLY A 38 1.79 -22.87 19.50
CA GLY A 38 2.60 -21.69 19.19
C GLY A 38 2.33 -21.15 17.79
N LEU A 39 2.24 -22.02 16.77
CA LEU A 39 1.92 -21.61 15.40
C LEU A 39 0.50 -21.03 15.31
N GLY A 40 -0.50 -21.61 16.00
CA GLY A 40 -1.85 -21.06 16.05
C GLY A 40 -1.90 -19.68 16.72
N ILE A 41 -1.20 -19.50 17.84
CA ILE A 41 -1.09 -18.21 18.54
C ILE A 41 -0.44 -17.15 17.63
N LEU A 42 0.69 -17.47 16.98
CA LEU A 42 1.37 -16.57 16.07
C LEU A 42 0.50 -16.24 14.85
N ALA A 43 -0.12 -17.23 14.24
CA ALA A 43 -1.01 -17.01 13.09
C ALA A 43 -2.14 -16.04 13.44
N PHE A 44 -2.82 -16.22 14.57
CA PHE A 44 -3.91 -15.34 14.96
C PHE A 44 -3.41 -13.93 15.29
N ALA A 45 -2.31 -13.79 16.05
CA ALA A 45 -1.71 -12.50 16.33
C ALA A 45 -1.30 -11.75 15.05
N MET A 46 -0.69 -12.45 14.08
CA MET A 46 -0.37 -11.90 12.77
C MET A 46 -1.62 -11.43 12.03
N ILE A 47 -2.66 -12.27 11.92
CA ILE A 47 -3.92 -11.92 11.25
C ILE A 47 -4.53 -10.65 11.86
N LEU A 48 -4.51 -10.50 13.18
CA LEU A 48 -5.02 -9.28 13.84
C LEU A 48 -4.18 -8.05 13.51
N MET A 49 -2.86 -8.19 13.43
CA MET A 49 -1.98 -7.08 13.06
C MET A 49 -2.12 -6.64 11.60
N GLU A 50 -2.58 -7.52 10.71
CA GLU A 50 -2.82 -7.18 9.30
C GLU A 50 -3.90 -6.10 9.13
N PHE A 51 -4.86 -5.98 10.04
CA PHE A 51 -5.84 -4.89 10.04
C PHE A 51 -5.20 -3.52 10.29
N VAL A 52 -4.17 -3.48 11.13
CA VAL A 52 -3.42 -2.25 11.40
C VAL A 52 -2.50 -1.90 10.23
N LEU A 53 -1.82 -2.89 9.64
CA LEU A 53 -0.92 -2.68 8.51
C LEU A 53 -1.66 -2.25 7.24
N SER A 54 -2.84 -2.81 6.98
CA SER A 54 -3.68 -2.44 5.84
C SER A 54 -4.45 -1.14 6.06
N GLY A 55 -4.48 -0.65 7.30
CA GLY A 55 -5.06 0.65 7.65
C GLY A 55 -4.24 1.79 7.06
N ARG A 56 -4.94 2.84 6.61
CA ARG A 56 -4.32 4.04 6.04
C ARG A 56 -3.82 4.96 7.16
N PHE A 57 -2.84 4.49 7.94
CA PHE A 57 -2.26 5.27 9.02
C PHE A 57 -1.07 6.07 8.52
N LYS A 58 -1.21 7.39 8.47
CA LYS A 58 -0.16 8.34 8.03
C LYS A 58 1.16 8.15 8.78
N THR A 59 1.08 7.81 10.08
CA THR A 59 2.25 7.53 10.93
C THR A 59 3.07 6.31 10.47
N ILE A 60 2.46 5.39 9.74
CA ILE A 60 3.11 4.21 9.18
C ILE A 60 3.55 4.51 7.75
N SER A 61 2.65 4.99 6.89
CA SER A 61 2.86 5.09 5.44
C SER A 61 3.76 6.24 5.00
N ASN A 62 3.78 7.38 5.73
CA ASN A 62 4.49 8.58 5.25
C ASN A 62 6.03 8.42 5.22
N ASP A 63 6.61 7.61 6.11
CA ASP A 63 8.07 7.42 6.13
C ASP A 63 8.53 6.14 5.43
N ILE A 64 7.61 5.17 5.23
CA ILE A 64 7.94 3.84 4.70
C ILE A 64 7.49 3.69 3.25
N GLY A 65 6.44 4.39 2.87
CA GLY A 65 5.72 4.19 1.62
C GLY A 65 4.55 3.20 1.78
N MET A 66 3.45 3.51 1.11
CA MET A 66 2.25 2.66 1.12
C MET A 66 2.51 1.33 0.41
N ASP A 67 3.27 1.35 -0.68
CA ASP A 67 3.64 0.17 -1.47
C ASP A 67 4.48 -0.84 -0.66
N VAL A 68 5.46 -0.36 0.11
CA VAL A 68 6.28 -1.21 0.99
C VAL A 68 5.43 -1.81 2.11
N THR A 69 4.54 -1.01 2.72
CA THR A 69 3.63 -1.48 3.77
C THR A 69 2.67 -2.55 3.24
N MET A 70 2.13 -2.37 2.04
CA MET A 70 1.23 -3.35 1.41
C MET A 70 1.94 -4.64 1.00
N ARG A 71 3.18 -4.57 0.50
CA ARG A 71 4.01 -5.77 0.26
C ARG A 71 4.32 -6.52 1.56
N PHE A 72 4.60 -5.79 2.64
CA PHE A 72 4.80 -6.39 3.96
C PHE A 72 3.53 -7.08 4.46
N HIS A 73 2.35 -6.43 4.35
CA HIS A 73 1.04 -7.03 4.62
C HIS A 73 0.84 -8.34 3.85
N GLN A 74 1.05 -8.35 2.55
CA GLN A 74 0.89 -9.55 1.71
C GLN A 74 1.84 -10.69 2.12
N MET A 75 3.08 -10.37 2.47
CA MET A 75 4.06 -11.36 2.92
C MET A 75 3.66 -11.96 4.26
N MET A 76 3.31 -11.14 5.23
CA MET A 76 2.93 -11.58 6.57
C MET A 76 1.62 -12.37 6.55
N ALA A 77 0.63 -11.98 5.73
CA ALA A 77 -0.60 -12.73 5.55
C ALA A 77 -0.36 -14.15 5.00
N ARG A 78 0.59 -14.31 4.05
CA ARG A 78 0.99 -15.64 3.53
C ARG A 78 1.68 -16.49 4.59
N ILE A 79 2.54 -15.90 5.42
CA ILE A 79 3.20 -16.60 6.54
C ILE A 79 2.16 -17.02 7.57
N ALA A 80 1.24 -16.12 7.95
CA ALA A 80 0.15 -16.42 8.88
C ALA A 80 -0.74 -17.55 8.36
N LEU A 81 -1.06 -17.55 7.04
CA LEU A 81 -1.76 -18.65 6.38
C LEU A 81 -1.00 -19.97 6.53
N GLY A 82 0.32 -19.97 6.26
CA GLY A 82 1.16 -21.16 6.42
C GLY A 82 1.11 -21.73 7.83
N PHE A 83 1.21 -20.88 8.85
CA PHE A 83 1.10 -21.29 10.26
C PHE A 83 -0.30 -21.81 10.59
N ALA A 84 -1.35 -21.11 10.12
CA ALA A 84 -2.74 -21.52 10.34
C ALA A 84 -3.07 -22.86 9.67
N VAL A 85 -2.55 -23.11 8.48
CA VAL A 85 -2.77 -24.39 7.77
C VAL A 85 -2.00 -25.52 8.42
N LEU A 86 -0.79 -25.27 8.90
CA LEU A 86 0.09 -26.31 9.43
C LEU A 86 -0.28 -26.76 10.85
N HIS A 87 -0.73 -25.83 11.73
CA HIS A 87 -0.88 -26.09 13.17
C HIS A 87 -1.81 -27.26 13.52
N PRO A 88 -2.97 -27.54 12.86
CA PRO A 88 -3.83 -28.63 13.28
C PRO A 88 -3.20 -30.00 13.03
N PHE A 89 -2.35 -30.14 12.03
CA PHE A 89 -1.71 -31.42 11.71
C PHE A 89 -0.63 -31.82 12.72
N LEU A 90 -0.02 -30.87 13.40
CA LEU A 90 1.01 -31.12 14.40
C LEU A 90 0.46 -31.77 15.69
N TYR A 91 -0.83 -31.60 16.01
CA TYR A 91 -1.47 -32.29 17.13
C TYR A 91 -1.56 -33.80 16.92
N LEU A 92 -1.46 -34.28 15.69
CA LEU A 92 -1.70 -35.67 15.31
C LEU A 92 -0.41 -36.41 14.93
N SER A 93 0.72 -35.73 14.85
CA SER A 93 2.00 -36.32 14.55
C SER A 93 2.57 -37.08 15.74
N THR A 94 1.92 -38.17 16.15
CA THR A 94 2.49 -39.12 17.10
C THR A 94 3.18 -40.23 16.33
N PRO A 95 4.43 -40.65 16.72
CA PRO A 95 5.13 -41.78 16.11
C PRO A 95 4.40 -43.13 16.20
N SER A 96 3.34 -43.19 17.01
CA SER A 96 2.58 -44.40 17.31
C SER A 96 1.36 -44.66 16.39
N GLY A 97 1.38 -44.14 15.16
CA GLY A 97 0.30 -44.44 14.18
C GLY A 97 -1.06 -43.83 14.58
N GLY A 98 -1.01 -42.60 15.11
CA GLY A 98 -2.22 -41.90 15.54
C GLY A 98 -3.17 -41.57 14.41
N GLN A 99 -4.43 -41.51 14.77
CA GLN A 99 -5.56 -41.24 13.88
C GLN A 99 -5.47 -39.86 13.20
N ARG A 100 -6.14 -39.70 12.09
CA ARG A 100 -6.06 -38.56 11.19
C ARG A 100 -6.75 -37.28 11.74
N PRO A 101 -6.46 -36.05 11.24
CA PRO A 101 -7.01 -34.80 11.75
C PRO A 101 -8.54 -34.72 11.85
N TRP A 102 -9.23 -35.48 11.04
CA TRP A 102 -10.69 -35.60 11.02
C TRP A 102 -11.27 -36.69 11.96
N ASP A 103 -10.42 -37.33 12.74
CA ASP A 103 -10.85 -38.31 13.72
C ASP A 103 -11.18 -37.61 15.03
N THR A 104 -12.48 -37.50 15.30
CA THR A 104 -13.04 -36.83 16.50
C THR A 104 -12.82 -37.64 17.79
N THR A 105 -12.31 -38.88 17.71
CA THR A 105 -12.04 -39.70 18.91
C THR A 105 -10.75 -39.27 19.63
N ARG A 106 -9.93 -38.43 19.03
CA ARG A 106 -8.71 -37.88 19.65
C ARG A 106 -8.88 -36.39 19.95
N GLN A 107 -8.40 -36.01 21.11
CA GLN A 107 -8.35 -34.59 21.51
C GLN A 107 -7.35 -33.81 20.63
N LEU A 108 -7.85 -33.12 19.65
CA LEU A 108 -7.09 -32.14 18.85
C LEU A 108 -6.78 -30.87 19.65
N THR A 109 -7.65 -30.59 20.61
CA THR A 109 -7.61 -29.41 21.49
C THR A 109 -7.90 -29.84 22.92
N ILE A 110 -7.96 -28.89 23.85
CA ILE A 110 -8.33 -29.16 25.26
C ILE A 110 -9.79 -29.57 25.37
N THR A 111 -10.64 -29.08 24.48
CA THR A 111 -12.07 -29.45 24.42
C THR A 111 -12.31 -30.46 23.31
N THR A 112 -13.23 -31.38 23.57
CA THR A 112 -13.81 -32.33 22.58
C THR A 112 -15.15 -31.83 22.03
N ASP A 113 -15.59 -30.66 22.45
CA ASP A 113 -16.86 -30.10 22.00
C ASP A 113 -16.72 -29.63 20.54
N ILE A 114 -17.56 -30.23 19.66
CA ILE A 114 -17.58 -29.88 18.23
C ILE A 114 -18.05 -28.44 18.04
N SER A 115 -18.88 -27.89 18.92
CA SER A 115 -19.33 -26.51 18.84
C SER A 115 -18.16 -25.54 18.94
N ASP A 116 -17.21 -25.79 19.83
CA ASP A 116 -16.02 -24.95 20.03
C ASP A 116 -15.01 -25.10 18.90
N LEU A 117 -14.95 -26.29 18.28
CA LEU A 117 -14.09 -26.53 17.11
C LEU A 117 -14.68 -25.99 15.81
N SER A 118 -16.02 -25.87 15.71
CA SER A 118 -16.70 -25.46 14.48
C SER A 118 -16.22 -24.11 13.94
N THR A 119 -15.99 -23.15 14.83
CA THR A 119 -15.48 -21.81 14.45
C THR A 119 -14.04 -21.84 13.94
N GLY A 120 -13.21 -22.71 14.52
CA GLY A 120 -11.86 -22.97 14.02
C GLY A 120 -11.86 -23.61 12.63
N ILE A 121 -12.74 -24.61 12.41
CA ILE A 121 -12.92 -25.27 11.11
C ILE A 121 -13.43 -24.26 10.07
N ALA A 122 -14.41 -23.44 10.42
CA ALA A 122 -14.91 -22.41 9.52
C ALA A 122 -13.81 -21.40 9.15
N ALA A 123 -13.06 -20.90 10.12
CA ALA A 123 -11.92 -20.01 9.86
C ALA A 123 -10.82 -20.67 9.02
N TYR A 124 -10.54 -21.95 9.27
CA TYR A 124 -9.56 -22.74 8.52
C TYR A 124 -9.92 -22.88 7.03
N LEU A 125 -11.20 -22.93 6.68
CA LEU A 125 -11.66 -22.96 5.29
C LEU A 125 -11.74 -21.56 4.67
N LEU A 126 -12.17 -20.56 5.44
CA LEU A 126 -12.36 -19.20 4.95
C LEU A 126 -11.04 -18.46 4.73
N LEU A 127 -10.03 -18.65 5.57
CA LEU A 127 -8.75 -17.94 5.47
C LEU A 127 -8.00 -18.25 4.16
N PRO A 128 -7.77 -19.53 3.77
CA PRO A 128 -7.18 -19.83 2.46
C PRO A 128 -8.02 -19.29 1.31
N SER A 129 -9.34 -19.39 1.41
CA SER A 129 -10.27 -18.88 0.38
C SER A 129 -10.11 -17.38 0.19
N LEU A 130 -10.02 -16.61 1.29
CA LEU A 130 -9.82 -15.16 1.26
C LEU A 130 -8.46 -14.78 0.64
N VAL A 131 -7.38 -15.49 1.00
CA VAL A 131 -6.05 -15.26 0.45
C VAL A 131 -5.98 -15.62 -1.04
N LEU A 132 -6.58 -16.74 -1.45
CA LEU A 132 -6.66 -17.12 -2.86
C LEU A 132 -7.48 -16.12 -3.67
N LEU A 133 -8.59 -15.63 -3.13
CA LEU A 133 -9.39 -14.57 -3.74
C LEU A 133 -8.58 -13.29 -3.92
N ALA A 134 -7.76 -12.91 -2.92
CA ALA A 134 -6.90 -11.73 -3.00
C ALA A 134 -5.80 -11.88 -4.07
N ILE A 135 -5.16 -13.06 -4.17
CA ILE A 135 -4.15 -13.35 -5.19
C ILE A 135 -4.77 -13.41 -6.60
N GLY A 136 -5.97 -14.00 -6.71
CA GLY A 136 -6.66 -14.19 -7.98
C GLY A 136 -7.51 -12.99 -8.46
N ARG A 137 -7.55 -11.89 -7.72
CA ARG A 137 -8.48 -10.78 -7.94
C ARG A 137 -8.47 -10.22 -9.36
N THR A 138 -7.28 -10.07 -9.95
CA THR A 138 -7.09 -9.53 -11.31
C THR A 138 -7.61 -10.47 -12.39
N LYS A 139 -7.59 -11.79 -12.13
CA LYS A 139 -8.11 -12.82 -13.06
C LYS A 139 -9.63 -12.98 -12.97
N LEU A 140 -10.23 -12.58 -11.83
CA LEU A 140 -11.66 -12.74 -11.57
C LEU A 140 -12.49 -11.53 -12.00
N ASP A 141 -11.84 -10.50 -12.53
CA ASP A 141 -12.47 -9.25 -13.06
C ASP A 141 -13.43 -8.59 -12.04
N PHE A 142 -13.15 -8.72 -10.76
CA PHE A 142 -13.91 -8.03 -9.73
C PHE A 142 -13.64 -6.53 -9.76
N LYS A 143 -14.70 -5.73 -9.68
CA LYS A 143 -14.55 -4.30 -9.38
C LYS A 143 -13.80 -4.14 -8.07
N TYR A 144 -12.86 -3.20 -8.05
CA TYR A 144 -11.99 -2.96 -6.89
C TYR A 144 -12.78 -2.76 -5.59
N GLU A 145 -13.88 -2.02 -5.64
CA GLU A 145 -14.73 -1.74 -4.48
C GLU A 145 -15.40 -3.02 -3.94
N THR A 146 -15.88 -3.87 -4.83
CA THR A 146 -16.51 -5.15 -4.45
C THR A 146 -15.48 -6.07 -3.81
N TRP A 147 -14.30 -6.19 -4.42
CA TRP A 147 -13.20 -6.97 -3.85
C TRP A 147 -12.80 -6.46 -2.46
N ARG A 148 -12.62 -5.14 -2.31
CA ARG A 148 -12.26 -4.50 -1.04
C ARG A 148 -13.30 -4.75 0.06
N LEU A 149 -14.59 -4.70 -0.27
CA LEU A 149 -15.66 -5.02 0.67
C LEU A 149 -15.63 -6.48 1.10
N ILE A 150 -15.56 -7.41 0.14
CA ILE A 150 -15.51 -8.87 0.42
C ILE A 150 -14.28 -9.20 1.27
N HIS A 151 -13.12 -8.62 0.93
CA HIS A 151 -11.88 -8.84 1.69
C HIS A 151 -12.01 -8.33 3.12
N GLY A 152 -12.48 -7.10 3.33
CA GLY A 152 -12.62 -6.50 4.66
C GLY A 152 -13.64 -7.24 5.54
N VAL A 153 -14.84 -7.54 5.00
CA VAL A 153 -15.89 -8.29 5.73
C VAL A 153 -15.44 -9.73 6.00
N GLY A 154 -14.80 -10.37 5.02
CA GLY A 154 -14.26 -11.73 5.18
C GLY A 154 -13.18 -11.80 6.26
N ALA A 155 -12.24 -10.84 6.25
CA ALA A 155 -11.20 -10.76 7.27
C ALA A 155 -11.78 -10.54 8.67
N LEU A 156 -12.77 -9.64 8.81
CA LEU A 156 -13.46 -9.42 10.08
C LEU A 156 -14.18 -10.68 10.59
N LEU A 157 -14.90 -11.37 9.71
CA LEU A 157 -15.56 -12.64 10.04
C LEU A 157 -14.53 -13.67 10.52
N ILE A 158 -13.42 -13.85 9.82
CA ILE A 158 -12.34 -14.75 10.20
C ILE A 158 -11.77 -14.36 11.57
N ALA A 159 -11.52 -13.08 11.83
CA ALA A 159 -11.00 -12.61 13.11
C ALA A 159 -11.95 -12.96 14.28
N VAL A 160 -13.27 -12.77 14.11
CA VAL A 160 -14.29 -13.13 15.13
C VAL A 160 -14.33 -14.63 15.35
N LEU A 161 -14.32 -15.44 14.28
CA LEU A 161 -14.31 -16.90 14.38
C LEU A 161 -13.05 -17.41 15.07
N LEU A 162 -11.88 -16.83 14.76
CA LEU A 162 -10.61 -17.17 15.40
C LEU A 162 -10.57 -16.74 16.88
N LEU A 163 -11.14 -15.58 17.22
CA LEU A 163 -11.26 -15.15 18.61
C LEU A 163 -12.06 -16.18 19.42
N HIS A 164 -13.23 -16.59 18.92
CA HIS A 164 -14.06 -17.61 19.56
C HIS A 164 -13.27 -18.93 19.69
N HIS A 165 -12.70 -19.42 18.58
CA HIS A 165 -11.90 -20.65 18.59
C HIS A 165 -10.76 -20.61 19.61
N THR A 166 -10.02 -19.50 19.64
CA THR A 166 -8.84 -19.35 20.52
C THR A 166 -9.24 -19.33 22.00
N VAL A 167 -10.35 -18.66 22.34
CA VAL A 167 -10.80 -18.54 23.74
C VAL A 167 -11.45 -19.83 24.24
N TYR A 168 -12.25 -20.52 23.43
CA TYR A 168 -13.03 -21.68 23.88
C TYR A 168 -12.34 -23.02 23.60
N ALA A 169 -11.61 -23.16 22.49
CA ALA A 169 -10.93 -24.40 22.12
C ALA A 169 -9.42 -24.38 22.41
N GLY A 170 -8.80 -23.19 22.49
CA GLY A 170 -7.36 -23.05 22.68
C GLY A 170 -6.92 -23.28 24.14
N ARG A 171 -5.87 -24.09 24.35
CA ARG A 171 -5.32 -24.38 25.69
C ARG A 171 -5.00 -23.13 26.50
N TYR A 172 -4.41 -22.14 25.87
CA TYR A 172 -3.93 -20.93 26.53
C TYR A 172 -4.95 -19.80 26.48
N GLY A 173 -5.83 -19.80 25.49
CA GLY A 173 -6.77 -18.71 25.20
C GLY A 173 -7.82 -18.48 26.28
N SER A 174 -8.23 -19.52 27.00
CA SER A 174 -9.22 -19.46 28.08
C SER A 174 -8.66 -18.89 29.40
N GLN A 175 -7.35 -18.74 29.51
CA GLN A 175 -6.75 -18.09 30.70
C GLN A 175 -7.12 -16.60 30.72
N PRO A 176 -7.55 -16.02 31.86
CA PRO A 176 -8.07 -14.64 31.91
C PRO A 176 -7.13 -13.59 31.30
N VAL A 177 -5.83 -13.69 31.52
CA VAL A 177 -4.82 -12.79 30.97
C VAL A 177 -4.78 -12.92 29.45
N MET A 178 -4.78 -14.14 28.92
CA MET A 178 -4.73 -14.38 27.48
C MET A 178 -6.04 -13.96 26.79
N THR A 179 -7.19 -14.24 27.41
CA THR A 179 -8.49 -13.76 26.90
C THR A 179 -8.49 -12.24 26.82
N ALA A 180 -7.99 -11.53 27.85
CA ALA A 180 -7.91 -10.08 27.84
C ALA A 180 -7.01 -9.56 26.71
N VAL A 181 -5.86 -10.20 26.48
CA VAL A 181 -4.95 -9.86 25.36
C VAL A 181 -5.63 -10.06 24.01
N TRP A 182 -6.30 -11.19 23.80
CA TRP A 182 -7.01 -11.46 22.55
C TRP A 182 -8.16 -10.48 22.29
N LEU A 183 -8.93 -10.14 23.32
CA LEU A 183 -9.97 -9.11 23.22
C LEU A 183 -9.39 -7.74 22.91
N ALA A 184 -8.26 -7.37 23.55
CA ALA A 184 -7.59 -6.09 23.28
C ALA A 184 -7.05 -6.01 21.84
N MET A 185 -6.37 -7.07 21.36
CA MET A 185 -5.85 -7.12 19.99
C MET A 185 -6.97 -7.13 18.95
N THR A 186 -8.04 -7.90 19.18
CA THR A 186 -9.21 -7.90 18.28
C THR A 186 -9.92 -6.53 18.32
N GLY A 187 -10.05 -5.92 19.50
CA GLY A 187 -10.58 -4.57 19.65
C GLY A 187 -9.77 -3.52 18.89
N LEU A 188 -8.45 -3.62 18.92
CA LEU A 188 -7.56 -2.76 18.13
C LEU A 188 -7.77 -2.96 16.61
N SER A 189 -7.90 -4.20 16.16
CA SER A 189 -8.14 -4.55 14.75
C SER A 189 -9.49 -3.99 14.26
N VAL A 190 -10.57 -4.22 15.03
CA VAL A 190 -11.90 -3.68 14.73
C VAL A 190 -11.88 -2.15 14.79
N GLY A 191 -11.22 -1.58 15.80
CA GLY A 191 -11.02 -0.13 15.94
C GLY A 191 -10.31 0.49 14.74
N SER A 192 -9.31 -0.21 14.18
CA SER A 192 -8.63 0.20 12.94
C SER A 192 -9.60 0.28 11.76
N LEU A 193 -10.46 -0.73 11.57
CA LEU A 193 -11.51 -0.69 10.54
C LEU A 193 -12.52 0.43 10.77
N CYS A 194 -12.99 0.58 12.01
CA CYS A 194 -13.92 1.67 12.36
C CYS A 194 -13.29 3.04 12.09
N TYR A 195 -12.01 3.22 12.41
CA TYR A 195 -11.31 4.46 12.12
C TYR A 195 -11.31 4.76 10.62
N VAL A 196 -10.88 3.80 9.78
CA VAL A 196 -10.75 4.00 8.33
C VAL A 196 -12.11 4.17 7.64
N TYR A 197 -13.12 3.38 8.01
CA TYR A 197 -14.40 3.33 7.28
C TYR A 197 -15.53 4.15 7.91
N LEU A 198 -15.37 4.64 9.15
CA LEU A 198 -16.36 5.49 9.81
C LEU A 198 -15.78 6.84 10.22
N VAL A 199 -14.66 6.86 10.95
CA VAL A 199 -14.13 8.11 11.51
C VAL A 199 -13.54 9.01 10.41
N VAL A 200 -12.69 8.49 9.55
CA VAL A 200 -12.09 9.26 8.44
C VAL A 200 -13.17 9.86 7.54
N PRO A 201 -14.16 9.07 7.00
CA PRO A 201 -15.24 9.64 6.19
C PRO A 201 -16.08 10.72 6.90
N LEU A 202 -16.30 10.58 8.22
CA LEU A 202 -17.00 11.60 9.00
C LEU A 202 -16.21 12.90 9.11
N LEU A 203 -14.88 12.81 9.28
CA LEU A 203 -14.00 13.98 9.32
C LEU A 203 -13.92 14.66 7.94
N ASP A 204 -13.82 13.87 6.87
CA ASP A 204 -13.72 14.36 5.49
C ASP A 204 -15.01 15.05 5.03
N LYS A 205 -16.17 14.65 5.58
CA LYS A 205 -17.44 15.31 5.29
C LYS A 205 -17.44 16.80 5.61
N ALA A 206 -16.67 17.22 6.63
CA ALA A 206 -16.49 18.61 7.01
C ALA A 206 -15.42 19.36 6.18
N ARG A 207 -14.76 18.66 5.26
CA ARG A 207 -13.66 19.18 4.43
C ARG A 207 -13.92 18.92 2.96
N ALA A 208 -15.04 19.41 2.47
CA ALA A 208 -15.42 19.26 1.07
C ALA A 208 -14.51 20.10 0.16
N TRP A 209 -14.30 19.59 -1.04
CA TRP A 209 -13.61 20.25 -2.14
C TRP A 209 -14.56 20.33 -3.34
N HIS A 210 -14.30 21.25 -4.25
CA HIS A 210 -15.06 21.37 -5.50
C HIS A 210 -14.11 21.35 -6.69
N VAL A 211 -14.50 20.64 -7.74
CA VAL A 211 -13.76 20.63 -9.01
C VAL A 211 -13.84 22.01 -9.65
N THR A 212 -12.70 22.68 -9.83
CA THR A 212 -12.59 24.02 -10.43
C THR A 212 -12.12 23.98 -11.86
N SER A 213 -11.37 22.94 -12.26
CA SER A 213 -10.88 22.81 -13.64
C SER A 213 -10.76 21.34 -14.05
N VAL A 214 -11.03 21.06 -15.33
CA VAL A 214 -10.79 19.77 -15.98
C VAL A 214 -10.26 20.07 -17.38
N VAL A 215 -8.96 19.86 -17.59
CA VAL A 215 -8.25 20.21 -18.82
C VAL A 215 -7.55 18.99 -19.39
N ARG A 216 -7.67 18.79 -20.69
CA ARG A 216 -6.92 17.74 -21.39
C ARG A 216 -5.49 18.20 -21.59
N VAL A 217 -4.53 17.46 -21.03
CA VAL A 217 -3.08 17.79 -21.09
C VAL A 217 -2.31 16.93 -22.08
N ALA A 218 -2.86 15.76 -22.45
CA ALA A 218 -2.32 14.91 -23.52
C ALA A 218 -3.41 13.92 -23.97
N SER A 219 -3.09 13.03 -24.91
CA SER A 219 -4.00 11.96 -25.35
C SER A 219 -4.35 11.06 -24.16
N LYS A 220 -5.66 10.98 -23.85
CA LYS A 220 -6.20 10.21 -22.71
C LYS A 220 -5.63 10.61 -21.35
N GLN A 221 -5.18 11.87 -21.21
CA GLN A 221 -4.63 12.39 -19.96
C GLN A 221 -5.23 13.75 -19.64
N TRP A 222 -5.67 13.93 -18.40
CA TRP A 222 -6.39 15.08 -17.91
C TRP A 222 -5.74 15.65 -16.65
N GLU A 223 -5.74 16.97 -16.53
CA GLU A 223 -5.50 17.64 -15.27
C GLU A 223 -6.84 18.00 -14.65
N VAL A 224 -7.09 17.52 -13.44
CA VAL A 224 -8.26 17.84 -12.63
C VAL A 224 -7.80 18.67 -11.45
N THR A 225 -8.35 19.87 -11.30
CA THR A 225 -8.04 20.76 -10.18
C THR A 225 -9.24 20.87 -9.26
N VAL A 226 -8.98 20.84 -7.96
CA VAL A 226 -9.98 21.01 -6.90
C VAL A 226 -9.58 22.14 -5.95
N ALA A 227 -10.55 22.92 -5.52
CA ALA A 227 -10.38 23.95 -4.51
C ALA A 227 -11.11 23.57 -3.20
N PRO A 228 -10.56 23.95 -2.03
CA PRO A 228 -11.21 23.71 -0.74
C PRO A 228 -12.47 24.56 -0.58
N ASP A 229 -13.50 23.98 0.05
CA ASP A 229 -14.74 24.70 0.38
C ASP A 229 -14.80 25.01 1.87
N GLY A 230 -14.58 26.29 2.21
CA GLY A 230 -14.68 26.78 3.58
C GLY A 230 -13.58 26.32 4.54
N HIS A 231 -12.47 25.78 4.03
CA HIS A 231 -11.30 25.39 4.83
C HIS A 231 -9.97 25.77 4.17
N SER A 232 -8.87 25.70 4.92
CA SER A 232 -7.54 26.17 4.48
C SER A 232 -6.83 25.25 3.48
N GLY A 233 -7.46 24.16 3.03
CA GLY A 233 -6.84 23.20 2.16
C GLY A 233 -6.10 22.08 2.87
N LEU A 234 -5.21 21.40 2.14
CA LEU A 234 -4.40 20.27 2.60
C LEU A 234 -2.93 20.71 2.73
N ILE A 235 -2.29 20.38 3.83
CA ILE A 235 -0.84 20.53 3.99
C ILE A 235 -0.18 19.22 3.51
N TYR A 236 0.68 19.32 2.52
CA TYR A 236 1.37 18.17 1.90
C TYR A 236 2.78 18.54 1.43
N ASP A 237 3.63 17.55 1.24
CA ASP A 237 4.93 17.68 0.58
C ASP A 237 4.77 17.34 -0.91
N ALA A 238 5.50 18.03 -1.80
CA ALA A 238 5.48 17.74 -3.22
C ALA A 238 5.92 16.30 -3.50
N GLY A 239 5.16 15.59 -4.36
CA GLY A 239 5.36 14.18 -4.67
C GLY A 239 4.42 13.22 -3.91
N GLN A 240 3.69 13.69 -2.91
CA GLN A 240 2.70 12.90 -2.19
C GLN A 240 1.41 12.67 -3.02
N PHE A 241 0.58 11.72 -2.57
CA PHE A 241 -0.70 11.39 -3.18
C PHE A 241 -1.85 11.43 -2.16
N VAL A 242 -3.07 11.41 -2.65
CA VAL A 242 -4.29 11.31 -1.85
C VAL A 242 -5.21 10.24 -2.43
N TRP A 243 -6.11 9.73 -1.61
CA TRP A 243 -7.29 9.04 -2.09
C TRP A 243 -8.33 10.08 -2.45
N LEU A 244 -8.64 10.13 -3.74
CA LEU A 244 -9.59 11.09 -4.32
C LEU A 244 -10.93 10.41 -4.57
N ASN A 245 -11.99 11.00 -4.04
CA ASN A 245 -13.37 10.63 -4.28
C ASN A 245 -14.08 11.83 -4.94
N VAL A 246 -14.64 11.65 -6.13
CA VAL A 246 -15.33 12.72 -6.87
C VAL A 246 -16.76 12.32 -7.13
N GLY A 247 -17.71 13.18 -6.76
CA GLY A 247 -19.13 13.03 -7.04
C GLY A 247 -19.83 11.93 -6.24
N ASN A 248 -19.20 11.36 -5.20
CA ASN A 248 -19.81 10.35 -4.34
C ASN A 248 -19.83 10.80 -2.87
N SER A 249 -20.53 10.05 -2.02
CA SER A 249 -20.49 10.24 -0.56
C SER A 249 -19.10 9.91 -0.02
N THR A 250 -18.71 10.54 1.10
CA THR A 250 -17.48 10.22 1.84
C THR A 250 -17.41 8.75 2.30
N PHE A 251 -18.54 8.09 2.46
CA PHE A 251 -18.63 6.65 2.80
C PHE A 251 -18.54 5.72 1.59
N SER A 252 -18.37 6.28 0.39
CA SER A 252 -18.22 5.49 -0.83
C SER A 252 -16.85 4.82 -0.88
N LEU A 253 -16.82 3.54 -1.24
CA LEU A 253 -15.57 2.85 -1.54
C LEU A 253 -14.97 3.23 -2.90
N ARG A 254 -15.66 4.09 -3.67
CA ARG A 254 -15.22 4.59 -4.98
C ARG A 254 -14.25 5.76 -4.81
N GLU A 255 -13.10 5.46 -4.29
CA GLU A 255 -11.99 6.36 -4.13
C GLU A 255 -10.74 5.73 -4.74
N ASN A 256 -9.91 6.55 -5.37
CA ASN A 256 -8.73 6.07 -6.08
C ASN A 256 -7.51 6.91 -5.66
N PRO A 257 -6.32 6.30 -5.56
CA PRO A 257 -5.10 7.02 -5.24
C PRO A 257 -4.63 7.81 -6.47
N PHE A 258 -4.41 9.11 -6.29
CA PHE A 258 -3.82 9.98 -7.31
C PHE A 258 -2.72 10.84 -6.73
N SER A 259 -1.58 10.85 -7.40
CA SER A 259 -0.47 11.74 -7.06
C SER A 259 -0.84 13.19 -7.31
N ILE A 260 -0.45 14.04 -6.38
CA ILE A 260 -0.64 15.48 -6.49
C ILE A 260 0.39 16.02 -7.48
N SER A 261 -0.09 16.69 -8.53
CA SER A 261 0.75 17.32 -9.56
C SER A 261 0.96 18.81 -9.36
N SER A 262 0.20 19.47 -8.48
CA SER A 262 0.43 20.85 -8.07
C SER A 262 1.55 20.96 -7.04
N ALA A 263 2.13 22.17 -6.94
CA ALA A 263 3.09 22.50 -5.90
C ALA A 263 2.39 22.94 -4.60
N PRO A 264 2.82 22.51 -3.41
CA PRO A 264 2.31 23.05 -2.15
C PRO A 264 2.36 24.59 -2.05
N ALA A 265 3.43 25.20 -2.57
CA ALA A 265 3.61 26.66 -2.57
C ALA A 265 2.69 27.42 -3.54
N ALA A 266 1.98 26.74 -4.44
CA ALA A 266 1.06 27.37 -5.39
C ALA A 266 -0.26 27.83 -4.78
N GLY A 267 -0.54 27.43 -3.56
CA GLY A 267 -1.79 27.81 -2.85
C GLY A 267 -2.65 26.61 -2.50
N PRO A 268 -3.92 26.86 -2.10
CA PRO A 268 -4.77 25.82 -1.53
C PRO A 268 -5.38 24.89 -2.58
N GLU A 269 -5.36 25.24 -3.87
CA GLU A 269 -5.86 24.38 -4.94
C GLU A 269 -4.92 23.22 -5.19
N ILE A 270 -5.50 22.05 -5.47
CA ILE A 270 -4.75 20.82 -5.72
C ILE A 270 -5.12 20.27 -7.10
N SER A 271 -4.09 19.98 -7.89
CA SER A 271 -4.22 19.39 -9.21
C SER A 271 -3.73 17.95 -9.25
N PHE A 272 -4.38 17.16 -10.07
CA PHE A 272 -4.08 15.74 -10.32
C PHE A 272 -3.97 15.50 -11.82
N MET A 273 -2.86 14.88 -12.23
CA MET A 273 -2.73 14.36 -13.59
C MET A 273 -3.27 12.94 -13.64
N ILE A 274 -4.36 12.72 -14.35
CA ILE A 274 -5.12 11.46 -14.38
C ILE A 274 -5.16 10.91 -15.80
N LYS A 275 -4.79 9.62 -15.97
CA LYS A 275 -4.90 8.90 -17.25
C LYS A 275 -6.19 8.10 -17.29
N GLU A 276 -6.86 8.13 -18.46
CA GLU A 276 -8.00 7.25 -18.75
C GLU A 276 -7.53 5.80 -18.82
N TYR A 277 -7.93 4.98 -17.84
CA TYR A 277 -7.53 3.56 -17.78
C TYR A 277 -8.64 2.63 -17.28
N GLY A 278 -9.31 2.95 -16.17
CA GLY A 278 -10.35 2.13 -15.53
C GLY A 278 -11.71 2.79 -15.50
N ASP A 279 -12.71 2.13 -14.94
CA ASP A 279 -14.13 2.54 -14.91
C ASP A 279 -14.34 3.99 -14.46
N PHE A 280 -13.63 4.43 -13.43
CA PHE A 280 -13.72 5.80 -12.94
C PHE A 280 -13.03 6.78 -13.89
N THR A 281 -11.80 6.47 -14.32
CA THR A 281 -10.96 7.41 -15.06
C THR A 281 -11.31 7.53 -16.53
N GLN A 282 -12.05 6.58 -17.15
CA GLN A 282 -12.53 6.68 -18.54
C GLN A 282 -13.44 7.89 -18.76
N ASN A 283 -14.15 8.33 -17.71
CA ASN A 283 -15.07 9.44 -17.78
C ASN A 283 -14.55 10.71 -17.10
N ILE A 284 -13.27 10.77 -16.74
CA ILE A 284 -12.68 11.86 -15.95
C ILE A 284 -12.85 13.23 -16.63
N GLY A 285 -12.73 13.28 -17.95
CA GLY A 285 -12.92 14.51 -18.75
C GLY A 285 -14.37 15.01 -18.81
N GLN A 286 -15.34 14.24 -18.33
CA GLN A 286 -16.77 14.60 -18.33
C GLN A 286 -17.23 15.14 -16.95
N ILE A 287 -16.34 15.21 -15.98
CA ILE A 287 -16.65 15.73 -14.64
C ILE A 287 -17.04 17.21 -14.78
N LYS A 288 -18.20 17.54 -14.21
CA LYS A 288 -18.69 18.92 -14.23
C LYS A 288 -17.97 19.78 -13.20
N LEU A 289 -17.68 21.03 -13.56
CA LEU A 289 -17.18 22.01 -12.60
C LEU A 289 -18.18 22.18 -11.45
N GLY A 290 -17.68 22.40 -10.25
CA GLY A 290 -18.48 22.45 -9.02
C GLY A 290 -18.86 21.08 -8.45
N THR A 291 -18.49 19.97 -9.09
CA THR A 291 -18.66 18.63 -8.51
C THR A 291 -17.92 18.52 -7.19
N VAL A 292 -18.60 18.04 -6.15
CA VAL A 292 -18.01 17.83 -4.83
C VAL A 292 -16.97 16.72 -4.89
N ALA A 293 -15.83 16.94 -4.24
CA ALA A 293 -14.79 15.97 -4.08
C ALA A 293 -14.35 15.87 -2.61
N TYR A 294 -13.74 14.75 -2.24
CA TYR A 294 -13.16 14.51 -0.91
C TYR A 294 -11.76 13.93 -1.07
N LEU A 295 -10.84 14.36 -0.24
CA LEU A 295 -9.44 14.00 -0.27
C LEU A 295 -9.03 13.41 1.07
N ASP A 296 -8.73 12.11 1.09
CA ASP A 296 -8.09 11.45 2.23
C ASP A 296 -6.58 11.38 1.97
N GLY A 297 -5.82 12.08 2.76
CA GLY A 297 -4.37 12.21 2.61
C GLY A 297 -3.77 13.35 3.44
N PRO A 298 -2.51 13.74 3.17
CA PRO A 298 -1.61 13.16 2.17
C PRO A 298 -0.97 11.85 2.62
N TYR A 299 -0.55 11.05 1.63
CA TYR A 299 0.20 9.81 1.78
C TYR A 299 1.41 9.80 0.86
N GLY A 300 2.33 8.87 1.11
CA GLY A 300 3.54 8.69 0.29
C GLY A 300 4.77 9.37 0.88
N SER A 301 5.93 8.89 0.42
CA SER A 301 7.25 9.33 0.89
C SER A 301 8.12 9.92 -0.23
N LEU A 302 7.56 10.10 -1.42
CA LEU A 302 8.26 10.58 -2.60
C LEU A 302 8.43 12.11 -2.52
N SER A 303 9.35 12.59 -1.66
CA SER A 303 9.60 14.02 -1.49
C SER A 303 11.09 14.34 -1.43
N VAL A 304 11.48 15.47 -2.03
CA VAL A 304 12.85 15.99 -2.03
C VAL A 304 13.05 17.22 -1.16
N GLU A 305 12.02 17.68 -0.46
CA GLU A 305 12.07 18.94 0.31
C GLU A 305 13.08 18.93 1.46
N ARG A 306 13.30 17.75 2.07
CA ARG A 306 14.24 17.58 3.19
C ARG A 306 15.61 17.06 2.75
N ARG A 307 15.89 17.11 1.45
CA ARG A 307 17.10 16.62 0.83
C ARG A 307 18.10 17.73 0.60
N THR A 308 19.37 17.39 0.67
CA THR A 308 20.49 18.34 0.54
C THR A 308 21.46 17.98 -0.58
N GLU A 309 21.15 16.96 -1.36
CA GLU A 309 21.93 16.53 -2.52
C GLU A 309 22.01 17.67 -3.57
N PRO A 310 23.13 17.81 -4.30
CA PRO A 310 23.37 18.94 -5.21
C PRO A 310 22.49 18.93 -6.46
N GLY A 311 21.83 17.81 -6.77
CA GLY A 311 20.94 17.67 -7.92
C GLY A 311 19.82 16.65 -7.70
N VAL A 312 18.79 16.77 -8.55
CA VAL A 312 17.60 15.93 -8.55
C VAL A 312 17.41 15.35 -9.94
N ALA A 313 17.47 14.03 -10.04
CA ALA A 313 17.16 13.29 -11.26
C ALA A 313 15.71 12.77 -11.18
N LEU A 314 14.84 13.24 -12.06
CA LEU A 314 13.44 12.82 -12.16
C LEU A 314 13.30 11.83 -13.31
N ILE A 315 12.77 10.62 -13.06
CA ILE A 315 12.60 9.60 -14.10
C ILE A 315 11.13 9.17 -14.12
N ALA A 316 10.43 9.61 -15.16
CA ALA A 316 9.00 9.45 -15.33
C ALA A 316 8.63 8.49 -16.46
N GLY A 317 7.70 7.56 -16.22
CA GLY A 317 7.04 6.76 -17.27
C GLY A 317 5.55 7.08 -17.37
N GLY A 318 5.13 7.69 -18.48
CA GLY A 318 3.73 8.05 -18.71
C GLY A 318 3.15 8.90 -17.58
N VAL A 319 2.04 8.46 -16.98
CA VAL A 319 1.35 9.17 -15.87
C VAL A 319 2.19 9.22 -14.58
N GLY A 320 3.28 8.45 -14.49
CA GLY A 320 4.28 8.60 -13.41
C GLY A 320 4.93 9.99 -13.36
N LEU A 321 4.72 10.82 -14.38
CA LEU A 321 5.09 12.22 -14.33
C LEU A 321 4.34 12.99 -13.21
N ALA A 322 3.14 12.60 -12.83
CA ALA A 322 2.29 13.36 -11.91
C ALA A 322 2.99 13.80 -10.61
N PRO A 323 3.55 12.88 -9.78
CA PRO A 323 4.25 13.29 -8.56
C PRO A 323 5.53 14.08 -8.86
N LEU A 324 6.25 13.74 -9.92
CA LEU A 324 7.50 14.40 -10.31
C LEU A 324 7.24 15.82 -10.81
N LEU A 325 6.11 16.05 -11.45
CA LEU A 325 5.66 17.39 -11.86
C LEU A 325 5.38 18.27 -10.63
N GLY A 326 4.72 17.70 -9.60
CA GLY A 326 4.52 18.41 -8.32
C GLY A 326 5.84 18.82 -7.68
N ILE A 327 6.84 17.93 -7.67
CA ILE A 327 8.19 18.23 -7.18
C ILE A 327 8.85 19.33 -8.02
N LEU A 328 8.82 19.22 -9.33
CA LEU A 328 9.41 20.19 -10.25
C LEU A 328 8.76 21.57 -10.09
N ARG A 329 7.44 21.65 -10.04
CA ARG A 329 6.68 22.89 -9.82
C ARG A 329 7.03 23.51 -8.46
N GLN A 330 7.17 22.70 -7.42
CA GLN A 330 7.56 23.16 -6.09
C GLN A 330 8.98 23.76 -6.09
N MET A 331 9.95 23.03 -6.65
CA MET A 331 11.33 23.51 -6.74
C MET A 331 11.42 24.85 -7.48
N ARG A 332 10.68 25.01 -8.58
CA ARG A 332 10.63 26.28 -9.33
C ARG A 332 10.03 27.42 -8.48
N LEU A 333 8.89 27.19 -7.85
CA LEU A 333 8.19 28.22 -7.07
C LEU A 333 8.97 28.67 -5.84
N THR A 334 9.72 27.76 -5.22
CA THR A 334 10.56 28.08 -4.05
C THR A 334 11.95 28.59 -4.42
N GLY A 335 12.31 28.63 -5.70
CA GLY A 335 13.64 29.03 -6.16
C GLY A 335 14.74 28.07 -5.70
N ASP A 336 14.46 26.77 -5.69
CA ASP A 336 15.42 25.73 -5.31
C ASP A 336 16.65 25.77 -6.22
N PRO A 337 17.87 25.93 -5.69
CA PRO A 337 19.07 26.11 -6.50
C PRO A 337 19.65 24.82 -7.09
N ARG A 338 19.09 23.66 -6.72
CA ARG A 338 19.59 22.36 -7.19
C ARG A 338 19.38 22.17 -8.68
N LYS A 339 20.33 21.50 -9.32
CA LYS A 339 20.17 21.11 -10.73
C LYS A 339 19.11 20.03 -10.86
N VAL A 340 18.30 20.11 -11.92
CA VAL A 340 17.27 19.11 -12.23
C VAL A 340 17.50 18.56 -13.62
N LYS A 341 17.43 17.22 -13.75
CA LYS A 341 17.33 16.53 -15.05
C LYS A 341 16.08 15.66 -15.02
N LEU A 342 15.29 15.71 -16.09
CA LEU A 342 14.08 14.90 -16.25
C LEU A 342 14.23 13.95 -17.44
N ILE A 343 14.08 12.66 -17.22
CA ILE A 343 13.83 11.67 -18.29
C ILE A 343 12.33 11.36 -18.30
N TYR A 344 11.67 11.58 -19.45
CA TYR A 344 10.23 11.38 -19.58
C TYR A 344 9.89 10.43 -20.72
N GLY A 345 9.58 9.17 -20.37
CA GLY A 345 9.21 8.11 -21.28
C GLY A 345 7.71 8.07 -21.57
N ASN A 346 7.35 7.97 -22.84
CA ASN A 346 5.97 7.81 -23.32
C ASN A 346 5.92 6.81 -24.47
N ARG A 347 4.71 6.37 -24.83
CA ARG A 347 4.53 5.50 -25.97
C ARG A 347 4.64 6.26 -27.28
N SER A 348 3.94 7.40 -27.38
CA SER A 348 3.83 8.22 -28.59
C SER A 348 3.85 9.71 -28.25
N VAL A 349 4.10 10.56 -29.24
CA VAL A 349 4.22 12.03 -29.09
C VAL A 349 2.97 12.66 -28.48
N ASP A 350 1.78 12.21 -28.87
CA ASP A 350 0.50 12.73 -28.39
C ASP A 350 0.22 12.42 -26.91
N GLN A 351 1.02 11.55 -26.30
CA GLN A 351 0.99 11.23 -24.88
C GLN A 351 1.95 12.05 -24.01
N ILE A 352 2.80 12.89 -24.63
CA ILE A 352 3.67 13.80 -23.88
C ILE A 352 2.82 14.95 -23.31
N ALA A 353 2.57 14.89 -22.00
CA ALA A 353 1.85 15.95 -21.29
C ALA A 353 2.80 17.09 -20.89
N TYR A 354 2.24 18.30 -20.77
CA TYR A 354 2.94 19.52 -20.30
C TYR A 354 4.21 19.88 -21.07
N ARG A 355 4.28 19.58 -22.37
CA ARG A 355 5.51 19.76 -23.15
C ARG A 355 6.03 21.20 -23.11
N ASP A 356 5.13 22.18 -23.19
CA ASP A 356 5.52 23.61 -23.17
C ASP A 356 6.03 24.02 -21.79
N GLU A 357 5.40 23.53 -20.71
CA GLU A 357 5.84 23.76 -19.33
C GLU A 357 7.18 23.11 -19.05
N LEU A 358 7.39 21.88 -19.52
CA LEU A 358 8.63 21.11 -19.32
C LEU A 358 9.78 21.59 -20.20
N GLY A 359 9.51 22.30 -21.29
CA GLY A 359 10.52 22.83 -22.21
C GLY A 359 11.48 23.86 -21.59
N LEU A 360 11.23 24.27 -20.35
CA LEU A 360 12.11 25.15 -19.56
C LEU A 360 13.21 24.40 -18.79
N GLU A 361 13.19 23.07 -18.81
CA GLU A 361 14.10 22.20 -18.05
C GLU A 361 15.03 21.40 -18.98
N ASP A 362 16.03 20.73 -18.37
CA ASP A 362 16.84 19.72 -19.03
C ASP A 362 16.03 18.41 -19.11
N VAL A 363 15.28 18.25 -20.21
CA VAL A 363 14.36 17.13 -20.42
C VAL A 363 14.82 16.23 -21.55
N THR A 364 15.00 14.95 -21.24
CA THR A 364 15.19 13.88 -22.21
C THR A 364 13.89 13.15 -22.45
N TYR A 365 13.27 13.36 -23.62
CA TYR A 365 12.05 12.65 -24.03
C TYR A 365 12.40 11.32 -24.69
N VAL A 366 11.72 10.25 -24.29
CA VAL A 366 11.89 8.88 -24.81
C VAL A 366 10.57 8.36 -25.34
N LEU A 367 10.53 7.89 -26.61
CA LEU A 367 9.34 7.31 -27.20
C LEU A 367 9.56 5.85 -27.61
N SER A 368 8.65 4.96 -27.20
CA SER A 368 8.69 3.56 -27.63
C SER A 368 8.05 3.32 -28.99
N GLU A 369 7.16 4.21 -29.43
CA GLU A 369 6.52 4.22 -30.74
C GLU A 369 6.69 5.64 -31.34
N GLN A 370 7.87 5.88 -31.89
CA GLN A 370 8.21 7.20 -32.43
C GLN A 370 7.81 7.36 -33.91
N PRO A 371 7.37 8.55 -34.34
CA PRO A 371 7.26 8.86 -35.75
C PRO A 371 8.66 9.05 -36.40
N GLU A 372 8.73 8.91 -37.74
CA GLU A 372 9.99 9.06 -38.50
C GLU A 372 10.69 10.42 -38.26
N ALA A 373 9.95 11.48 -38.01
CA ALA A 373 10.48 12.82 -37.75
C ALA A 373 10.93 13.05 -36.29
N TRP A 374 10.89 12.03 -35.42
CA TRP A 374 11.29 12.17 -34.03
C TRP A 374 12.80 12.37 -33.86
N GLN A 375 13.21 13.40 -33.11
CA GLN A 375 14.62 13.73 -32.87
C GLN A 375 15.09 13.46 -31.44
N GLY A 376 14.20 12.99 -30.55
CA GLY A 376 14.54 12.59 -29.19
C GLY A 376 14.98 11.13 -29.09
N GLU A 377 15.15 10.65 -27.87
CA GLU A 377 15.51 9.27 -27.59
C GLU A 377 14.38 8.29 -27.99
N THR A 378 14.76 7.06 -28.38
CA THR A 378 13.83 6.03 -28.87
C THR A 378 13.95 4.75 -28.05
N GLY A 379 12.84 4.01 -27.92
CA GLY A 379 12.78 2.77 -27.18
C GLY A 379 12.28 2.96 -25.76
N PHE A 380 12.96 2.37 -24.78
CA PHE A 380 12.59 2.39 -23.38
C PHE A 380 13.64 3.12 -22.54
N ILE A 381 13.26 3.53 -21.35
CA ILE A 381 14.22 4.04 -20.36
C ILE A 381 15.01 2.83 -19.85
N ASP A 382 16.27 2.77 -20.22
CA ASP A 382 17.18 1.65 -19.94
C ASP A 382 18.55 2.13 -19.41
N GLY A 383 19.42 1.20 -19.05
CA GLY A 383 20.75 1.49 -18.53
C GLY A 383 21.62 2.32 -19.49
N PRO A 384 21.73 1.96 -20.78
CA PRO A 384 22.46 2.76 -21.76
C PRO A 384 22.00 4.22 -21.88
N LEU A 385 20.70 4.47 -21.77
CA LEU A 385 20.17 5.85 -21.75
C LEU A 385 20.60 6.59 -20.48
N LEU A 386 20.50 5.93 -19.32
CA LEU A 386 20.93 6.51 -18.05
C LEU A 386 22.43 6.87 -18.10
N ASP A 387 23.28 6.00 -18.66
CA ASP A 387 24.71 6.23 -18.80
C ASP A 387 25.06 7.41 -19.73
N ARG A 388 24.20 7.70 -20.72
CA ARG A 388 24.36 8.88 -21.58
C ARG A 388 23.86 10.17 -20.93
N THR A 389 22.86 10.05 -20.04
CA THR A 389 22.20 11.20 -19.41
C THR A 389 22.93 11.67 -18.16
N PHE A 390 23.47 10.74 -17.36
CA PHE A 390 24.08 11.03 -16.07
C PHE A 390 25.56 10.71 -16.06
N SER A 391 26.37 11.61 -15.49
CA SER A 391 27.78 11.38 -15.20
C SER A 391 27.95 10.42 -14.01
N ARG A 392 29.17 9.87 -13.86
CA ARG A 392 29.49 9.00 -12.71
C ARG A 392 29.30 9.70 -11.37
N GLU A 393 29.61 11.00 -11.29
CA GLU A 393 29.42 11.81 -10.10
C GLU A 393 27.94 12.00 -9.79
N GLU A 394 27.10 12.27 -10.80
CA GLU A 394 25.64 12.41 -10.63
C GLU A 394 25.00 11.13 -10.13
N PHE A 395 25.42 9.94 -10.57
CA PHE A 395 24.93 8.68 -10.04
C PHE A 395 25.19 8.53 -8.54
N THR A 396 26.30 9.02 -8.03
CA THR A 396 26.69 8.87 -6.62
C THR A 396 26.24 10.00 -5.72
N GLU A 397 26.03 11.22 -6.28
CA GLU A 397 25.76 12.42 -5.48
C GLU A 397 24.31 12.92 -5.56
N TRP A 398 23.62 12.69 -6.68
CA TRP A 398 22.25 13.16 -6.85
C TRP A 398 21.22 12.28 -6.19
N VAL A 399 20.01 12.83 -5.92
CA VAL A 399 18.84 12.05 -5.57
C VAL A 399 18.07 11.67 -6.82
N PHE A 400 17.73 10.41 -6.95
CA PHE A 400 16.94 9.85 -8.04
C PHE A 400 15.51 9.63 -7.57
N VAL A 401 14.54 10.18 -8.29
CA VAL A 401 13.12 10.07 -8.00
C VAL A 401 12.43 9.39 -9.18
N LEU A 402 11.89 8.21 -8.93
CA LEU A 402 11.33 7.33 -9.96
C LEU A 402 9.83 7.15 -9.78
N CYS A 403 9.09 7.28 -10.87
CA CYS A 403 7.69 6.90 -10.90
C CYS A 403 7.28 6.48 -12.31
N GLY A 404 6.66 5.30 -12.44
CA GLY A 404 6.23 4.77 -13.73
C GLY A 404 5.81 3.31 -13.69
N PRO A 405 5.74 2.66 -14.87
CA PRO A 405 5.41 1.24 -14.97
C PRO A 405 6.43 0.36 -14.23
N PRO A 406 5.97 -0.74 -13.58
CA PRO A 406 6.85 -1.60 -12.75
C PRO A 406 8.10 -2.08 -13.47
N LEU A 407 7.99 -2.57 -14.71
CA LEU A 407 9.13 -3.05 -15.49
C LEU A 407 10.18 -1.96 -15.76
N MET A 408 9.74 -0.72 -16.02
CA MET A 408 10.66 0.41 -16.17
C MET A 408 11.38 0.68 -14.85
N MET A 409 10.65 0.70 -13.74
CA MET A 409 11.21 0.97 -12.42
C MET A 409 12.24 -0.08 -12.03
N ASP A 410 11.95 -1.38 -12.26
CA ASP A 410 12.88 -2.48 -11.98
C ASP A 410 14.21 -2.29 -12.75
N VAL A 411 14.14 -2.04 -14.06
CA VAL A 411 15.33 -1.84 -14.91
C VAL A 411 16.15 -0.64 -14.46
N VAL A 412 15.48 0.47 -14.13
CA VAL A 412 16.14 1.71 -13.69
C VAL A 412 16.77 1.53 -12.30
N GLU A 413 16.03 0.96 -11.34
CA GLU A 413 16.53 0.70 -9.99
C GLU A 413 17.75 -0.23 -10.01
N ASP A 414 17.69 -1.34 -10.75
CA ASP A 414 18.81 -2.28 -10.89
C ASP A 414 20.04 -1.59 -11.48
N HIS A 415 19.87 -0.74 -12.51
CA HIS A 415 20.96 -0.03 -13.12
C HIS A 415 21.59 1.02 -12.17
N LEU A 416 20.76 1.78 -11.43
CA LEU A 416 21.25 2.74 -10.44
C LEU A 416 22.07 2.06 -9.35
N ILE A 417 21.62 0.89 -8.88
CA ILE A 417 22.37 0.06 -7.91
C ILE A 417 23.71 -0.40 -8.52
N MET A 418 23.72 -0.85 -9.77
CA MET A 418 24.96 -1.22 -10.48
C MET A 418 25.93 -0.05 -10.68
N ARG A 419 25.44 1.19 -10.66
CA ARG A 419 26.24 2.43 -10.75
C ARG A 419 26.62 2.99 -9.38
N ASP A 420 26.50 2.21 -8.32
CA ASP A 420 26.83 2.57 -6.93
C ASP A 420 25.99 3.73 -6.37
N THR A 421 24.78 3.96 -6.91
CA THR A 421 23.85 4.95 -6.33
C THR A 421 23.45 4.51 -4.93
N PRO A 422 23.69 5.33 -3.88
CA PRO A 422 23.33 4.94 -2.52
C PRO A 422 21.80 4.75 -2.38
N SER A 423 21.37 3.66 -1.76
CA SER A 423 19.94 3.31 -1.64
C SER A 423 19.09 4.40 -0.97
N HIS A 424 19.67 5.19 -0.07
CA HIS A 424 18.98 6.30 0.58
C HIS A 424 18.76 7.50 -0.36
N ARG A 425 19.41 7.54 -1.53
CA ARG A 425 19.23 8.54 -2.59
C ARG A 425 18.31 8.08 -3.71
N LEU A 426 17.80 6.85 -3.62
CA LEU A 426 16.82 6.31 -4.53
C LEU A 426 15.44 6.43 -3.90
N LEU A 427 14.59 7.26 -4.48
CA LEU A 427 13.20 7.44 -4.08
C LEU A 427 12.32 6.87 -5.18
N SER A 428 11.55 5.84 -4.85
CA SER A 428 10.59 5.24 -5.78
C SER A 428 9.28 4.94 -5.07
N GLU A 429 8.18 5.12 -5.76
CA GLU A 429 6.86 4.75 -5.28
C GLU A 429 6.08 4.05 -6.39
N ARG A 430 5.60 2.85 -6.08
CA ARG A 430 4.89 2.00 -7.03
C ARG A 430 3.40 2.07 -6.77
N PHE A 431 2.62 2.38 -7.80
CA PHE A 431 1.15 2.44 -7.69
C PHE A 431 0.46 1.10 -7.96
N SER A 432 1.19 0.06 -8.38
CA SER A 432 0.71 -1.31 -8.46
C SER A 432 1.20 -2.10 -7.26
N TYR A 433 0.27 -2.68 -6.52
CA TYR A 433 0.54 -3.50 -5.32
C TYR A 433 0.40 -5.01 -5.63
N ASP A 434 0.54 -5.39 -6.91
CA ASP A 434 0.41 -6.77 -7.37
C ASP A 434 1.74 -7.51 -7.39
#